data_e6d8e12d2e16c45a8f1c46b609cf4592
#
_entry.id   e6d8e12d2e16c45a8f1c46b609cf4592
#
_cell.length_a   1.000
_cell.length_b   1.000
_cell.length_c   1.000
_cell.angle_alpha   90.00
_cell.angle_beta   90.00
_cell.angle_gamma   90.00
#
_symmetry.space_group_name_H-M   'P 1'
#
loop_
_entity.id
_entity.type
_entity.pdbx_description
1 polymer ?
#
loop_
_entity_poly.entity_id
_entity_poly.type
_entity_poly.pdbx_seq_one_letter_code
_entity_poly.pdbx_strand_id
1 'polypeptide(L)'
;GETLLDVNGGSALTPASSNKVLTAWAALSVLGPDHTLTTKAVVSGGTVTLVGGGDVLLAADAGDPSATVGHAGLGDLARSTAEALKDKGVTSVSVALDDTLFTGPSWNSSWEDGNQAWVAPIQPIMLDVTAHSHSGAYPSDPAMEAAKAFSDQLTAAGVAVTGDVTRGAASSDASELASVESAPLADVLSVSLKTSDNTMTEVEGRLVAIDAHREATFEGATGAVLAQLGTDGFDTTGVTMLDCSGLALGDKVSSRLLAQIIARSAGADGGTVGRTLLTDLPVGALDGTLGDRFEGVGGAGTVRAKTGSLGTTASLTGTVVTKDGRQLAFAVIVDDFEDGGLTSARTAIDNDFVIPLADCGCSG
;
A
#
# COMPACT_ATOMS: atom_id res chain seq x y z
N GLY A 1 -0.61 -18.63 19.55
CA GLY A 1 0.74 -19.15 19.90
C GLY A 1 1.12 -18.83 21.33
N GLU A 2 2.15 -19.48 21.85
CA GLU A 2 2.72 -19.20 23.16
C GLU A 2 3.75 -18.06 23.04
N THR A 3 3.73 -17.11 24.00
CA THR A 3 4.75 -16.06 24.08
C THR A 3 6.03 -16.63 24.70
N LEU A 4 7.11 -16.65 23.92
CA LEU A 4 8.41 -17.16 24.35
C LEU A 4 9.29 -16.08 24.97
N LEU A 5 9.20 -14.84 24.44
CA LEU A 5 9.93 -13.68 24.92
C LEU A 5 9.04 -12.44 24.80
N ASP A 6 9.00 -11.65 25.86
CA ASP A 6 8.36 -10.34 25.89
C ASP A 6 9.25 -9.36 26.67
N VAL A 7 9.81 -8.40 25.97
CA VAL A 7 10.61 -7.32 26.56
C VAL A 7 9.94 -6.00 26.24
N ASN A 8 9.19 -5.46 27.20
CA ASN A 8 8.42 -4.23 27.05
C ASN A 8 7.44 -4.25 25.87
N GLY A 9 6.98 -5.44 25.46
CA GLY A 9 6.16 -5.62 24.26
C GLY A 9 4.85 -4.83 24.24
N GLY A 10 4.35 -4.39 25.40
CA GLY A 10 3.17 -3.52 25.51
C GLY A 10 3.47 -2.03 25.37
N SER A 11 4.72 -1.60 25.31
CA SER A 11 5.08 -0.20 25.11
C SER A 11 4.72 0.26 23.70
N ALA A 12 4.02 1.38 23.59
CA ALA A 12 3.68 2.00 22.31
C ALA A 12 4.90 2.81 21.81
N LEU A 13 5.53 2.31 20.76
CA LEU A 13 6.74 2.88 20.12
C LEU A 13 6.43 3.26 18.69
N THR A 14 7.30 4.06 18.07
CA THR A 14 7.20 4.42 16.66
C THR A 14 7.46 3.18 15.79
N PRO A 15 6.47 2.69 15.03
CA PRO A 15 6.60 1.42 14.29
C PRO A 15 7.37 1.59 12.97
N ALA A 16 7.48 2.81 12.46
CA ALA A 16 7.87 3.08 11.09
C ALA A 16 7.03 2.21 10.13
N SER A 17 7.58 1.76 9.00
CA SER A 17 6.82 0.97 8.01
C SER A 17 6.35 -0.41 8.48
N SER A 18 6.66 -0.85 9.71
CA SER A 18 5.97 -2.02 10.31
C SER A 18 4.48 -1.75 10.54
N ASN A 19 4.07 -0.45 10.58
CA ASN A 19 2.66 -0.03 10.61
C ASN A 19 1.86 -0.60 9.43
N LYS A 20 2.49 -0.79 8.27
CA LYS A 20 1.86 -1.35 7.05
C LYS A 20 1.25 -2.74 7.28
N VAL A 21 1.72 -3.48 8.27
CA VAL A 21 1.12 -4.78 8.65
C VAL A 21 -0.31 -4.61 9.15
N LEU A 22 -0.60 -3.52 9.88
CA LEU A 22 -1.93 -3.21 10.37
C LEU A 22 -2.88 -2.89 9.21
N THR A 23 -2.42 -2.01 8.32
CA THR A 23 -3.18 -1.57 7.15
C THR A 23 -3.45 -2.72 6.19
N ALA A 24 -2.43 -3.53 5.86
CA ALA A 24 -2.58 -4.67 4.98
C ALA A 24 -3.52 -5.75 5.54
N TRP A 25 -3.43 -6.04 6.85
CA TRP A 25 -4.41 -6.92 7.49
C TRP A 25 -5.83 -6.41 7.33
N ALA A 26 -6.07 -5.12 7.64
CA ALA A 26 -7.40 -4.52 7.54
C ALA A 26 -7.91 -4.53 6.09
N ALA A 27 -7.07 -4.17 5.11
CA ALA A 27 -7.44 -4.18 3.69
C ALA A 27 -7.85 -5.59 3.22
N LEU A 28 -7.05 -6.61 3.56
CA LEU A 28 -7.38 -8.00 3.23
C LEU A 28 -8.64 -8.50 3.93
N SER A 29 -8.91 -8.02 5.17
CA SER A 29 -10.08 -8.43 5.93
C SER A 29 -11.38 -7.88 5.36
N VAL A 30 -11.40 -6.62 4.89
CA VAL A 30 -12.63 -5.97 4.43
C VAL A 30 -12.84 -6.10 2.92
N LEU A 31 -11.79 -5.95 2.12
CA LEU A 31 -11.90 -5.98 0.66
C LEU A 31 -11.75 -7.40 0.11
N GLY A 32 -10.92 -8.22 0.78
CA GLY A 32 -10.54 -9.54 0.30
C GLY A 32 -9.39 -9.53 -0.70
N PRO A 33 -8.65 -10.66 -0.84
CA PRO A 33 -7.45 -10.72 -1.67
C PRO A 33 -7.72 -10.61 -3.18
N ASP A 34 -8.92 -10.99 -3.63
CA ASP A 34 -9.31 -11.00 -5.06
C ASP A 34 -9.95 -9.68 -5.51
N HIS A 35 -10.06 -8.67 -4.62
CA HIS A 35 -10.63 -7.38 -4.94
C HIS A 35 -9.79 -6.65 -6.00
N THR A 36 -10.45 -6.02 -6.98
CA THR A 36 -9.81 -5.21 -8.02
C THR A 36 -10.26 -3.75 -7.93
N LEU A 37 -9.42 -2.85 -8.43
CA LEU A 37 -9.67 -1.41 -8.42
C LEU A 37 -10.05 -0.96 -9.84
N THR A 38 -11.26 -0.40 -9.97
CA THR A 38 -11.83 -0.03 -11.27
C THR A 38 -11.49 1.42 -11.64
N THR A 39 -10.77 1.62 -12.73
CA THR A 39 -10.63 2.93 -13.39
C THR A 39 -11.56 2.98 -14.59
N LYS A 40 -12.39 4.01 -14.70
CA LYS A 40 -13.41 4.06 -15.75
C LYS A 40 -13.53 5.42 -16.44
N ALA A 41 -14.04 5.38 -17.68
CA ALA A 41 -14.42 6.55 -18.45
C ALA A 41 -15.94 6.61 -18.57
N VAL A 42 -16.53 7.73 -18.18
CA VAL A 42 -17.97 7.99 -18.29
C VAL A 42 -18.22 9.21 -19.14
N VAL A 43 -19.40 9.34 -19.75
CA VAL A 43 -19.74 10.47 -20.61
C VAL A 43 -21.06 11.12 -20.22
N SER A 44 -21.08 12.45 -20.17
CA SER A 44 -22.29 13.28 -20.08
C SER A 44 -22.05 14.59 -20.82
N GLY A 45 -23.05 15.06 -21.58
CA GLY A 45 -23.07 16.39 -22.23
C GLY A 45 -21.86 16.70 -23.12
N GLY A 46 -21.19 15.67 -23.70
CA GLY A 46 -20.00 15.86 -24.56
C GLY A 46 -18.69 15.91 -23.77
N THR A 47 -18.71 15.71 -22.46
CA THR A 47 -17.52 15.56 -21.60
C THR A 47 -17.30 14.10 -21.26
N VAL A 48 -16.11 13.58 -21.53
CA VAL A 48 -15.64 12.28 -21.02
C VAL A 48 -14.92 12.54 -19.70
N THR A 49 -15.37 11.89 -18.64
CA THR A 49 -14.73 12.00 -17.34
C THR A 49 -14.00 10.71 -17.02
N LEU A 50 -12.69 10.82 -16.76
CA LEU A 50 -11.88 9.76 -16.19
C LEU A 50 -12.14 9.72 -14.69
N VAL A 51 -12.58 8.58 -14.19
CA VAL A 51 -12.93 8.39 -12.77
C VAL A 51 -11.91 7.48 -12.11
N GLY A 52 -11.21 7.99 -11.10
CA GLY A 52 -10.23 7.23 -10.33
C GLY A 52 -10.88 6.30 -9.32
N GLY A 53 -10.43 5.04 -9.28
CA GLY A 53 -10.94 4.00 -8.38
C GLY A 53 -9.95 3.49 -7.34
N GLY A 54 -8.80 4.14 -7.18
CA GLY A 54 -7.76 3.74 -6.22
C GLY A 54 -6.56 3.06 -6.88
N ASP A 55 -6.57 2.83 -8.20
CA ASP A 55 -5.40 2.24 -8.86
C ASP A 55 -4.30 3.29 -9.06
N VAL A 56 -3.15 3.05 -8.44
CA VAL A 56 -1.95 3.89 -8.49
C VAL A 56 -0.77 3.20 -9.19
N LEU A 57 -1.06 2.12 -9.90
CA LEU A 57 -0.09 1.32 -10.66
C LEU A 57 -0.39 1.31 -12.18
N LEU A 58 -1.22 2.24 -12.67
CA LEU A 58 -1.67 2.27 -14.05
C LEU A 58 -0.51 2.45 -15.04
N ALA A 59 -0.54 1.70 -16.16
CA ALA A 59 0.29 2.01 -17.31
C ALA A 59 -0.27 3.23 -18.06
N ALA A 60 0.62 4.09 -18.53
CA ALA A 60 0.22 5.25 -19.37
C ALA A 60 -0.32 4.83 -20.74
N ASP A 61 0.14 3.70 -21.28
CA ASP A 61 -0.27 3.12 -22.56
C ASP A 61 -1.03 1.81 -22.34
N ALA A 62 -0.73 0.76 -23.08
CA ALA A 62 -1.35 -0.55 -22.94
C ALA A 62 -0.96 -1.18 -21.60
N GLY A 63 -1.92 -1.83 -20.94
CA GLY A 63 -1.68 -2.65 -19.76
C GLY A 63 -1.07 -4.00 -20.10
N ASP A 64 -0.49 -4.65 -19.09
CA ASP A 64 -0.03 -6.03 -19.17
C ASP A 64 -0.76 -6.89 -18.11
N PRO A 65 -1.77 -7.67 -18.50
CA PRO A 65 -2.52 -8.52 -17.57
C PRO A 65 -1.69 -9.59 -16.86
N SER A 66 -0.44 -9.82 -17.27
CA SER A 66 0.48 -10.74 -16.61
C SER A 66 1.35 -10.09 -15.55
N ALA A 67 1.34 -8.75 -15.46
CA ALA A 67 2.08 -7.97 -14.49
C ALA A 67 1.14 -7.37 -13.43
N THR A 68 1.66 -7.05 -12.25
CA THR A 68 0.92 -6.28 -11.23
C THR A 68 1.04 -4.79 -11.50
N VAL A 69 2.26 -4.30 -11.67
CA VAL A 69 2.53 -2.91 -12.06
C VAL A 69 2.21 -2.76 -13.54
N GLY A 70 1.35 -1.80 -13.87
CA GLY A 70 0.89 -1.60 -15.24
C GLY A 70 -0.09 -2.66 -15.72
N HIS A 71 -0.76 -3.39 -14.82
CA HIS A 71 -1.79 -4.37 -15.16
C HIS A 71 -2.89 -3.75 -16.00
N ALA A 72 -3.46 -2.66 -15.53
CA ALA A 72 -4.42 -1.84 -16.27
C ALA A 72 -3.69 -0.70 -16.99
N GLY A 73 -4.12 -0.42 -18.22
CA GLY A 73 -3.53 0.64 -19.04
C GLY A 73 -4.53 1.72 -19.45
N LEU A 74 -4.12 2.99 -19.32
CA LEU A 74 -4.93 4.13 -19.78
C LEU A 74 -5.08 4.15 -21.31
N GLY A 75 -4.12 3.59 -22.06
CA GLY A 75 -4.24 3.42 -23.51
C GLY A 75 -5.32 2.42 -23.89
N ASP A 76 -5.49 1.32 -23.14
CA ASP A 76 -6.58 0.36 -23.36
C ASP A 76 -7.93 0.99 -23.04
N LEU A 77 -8.03 1.69 -21.89
CA LEU A 77 -9.22 2.42 -21.52
C LEU A 77 -9.60 3.47 -22.60
N ALA A 78 -8.61 4.23 -23.09
CA ALA A 78 -8.84 5.24 -24.13
C ALA A 78 -9.31 4.63 -25.46
N ARG A 79 -8.72 3.50 -25.90
CA ARG A 79 -9.16 2.79 -27.10
C ARG A 79 -10.60 2.31 -27.00
N SER A 80 -10.94 1.63 -25.90
CA SER A 80 -12.32 1.17 -25.65
C SER A 80 -13.31 2.33 -25.55
N THR A 81 -12.90 3.45 -24.93
CA THR A 81 -13.68 4.68 -24.84
C THR A 81 -13.91 5.28 -26.24
N ALA A 82 -12.87 5.34 -27.09
CA ALA A 82 -12.97 5.85 -28.45
C ALA A 82 -13.92 5.01 -29.33
N GLU A 83 -13.87 3.68 -29.19
CA GLU A 83 -14.80 2.78 -29.88
C GLU A 83 -16.24 3.03 -29.44
N ALA A 84 -16.50 3.12 -28.15
CA ALA A 84 -17.85 3.39 -27.62
C ALA A 84 -18.37 4.78 -28.05
N LEU A 85 -17.52 5.79 -28.13
CA LEU A 85 -17.89 7.13 -28.67
C LEU A 85 -18.21 7.07 -30.15
N LYS A 86 -17.42 6.34 -30.94
CA LYS A 86 -17.61 6.16 -32.37
C LYS A 86 -18.96 5.49 -32.68
N ASP A 87 -19.32 4.47 -31.91
CA ASP A 87 -20.61 3.78 -32.07
C ASP A 87 -21.80 4.72 -31.78
N LYS A 88 -21.59 5.76 -30.96
CA LYS A 88 -22.56 6.82 -30.70
C LYS A 88 -22.46 7.99 -31.71
N GLY A 89 -21.57 7.93 -32.69
CA GLY A 89 -21.34 9.01 -33.66
C GLY A 89 -20.65 10.24 -33.06
N VAL A 90 -20.00 10.12 -31.91
CA VAL A 90 -19.28 11.22 -31.24
C VAL A 90 -17.81 11.18 -31.64
N THR A 91 -17.34 12.29 -32.24
CA THR A 91 -15.97 12.42 -32.76
C THR A 91 -15.13 13.45 -32.00
N SER A 92 -15.76 14.23 -31.12
CA SER A 92 -15.10 15.29 -30.37
C SER A 92 -15.70 15.39 -28.96
N VAL A 93 -14.83 15.51 -27.96
CA VAL A 93 -15.20 15.60 -26.53
C VAL A 93 -14.28 16.58 -25.80
N SER A 94 -14.71 17.06 -24.63
CA SER A 94 -13.79 17.55 -23.60
C SER A 94 -13.44 16.41 -22.62
N VAL A 95 -12.33 16.55 -21.90
CA VAL A 95 -11.91 15.56 -20.90
C VAL A 95 -11.92 16.19 -19.50
N ALA A 96 -12.46 15.46 -18.53
CA ALA A 96 -12.42 15.82 -17.12
C ALA A 96 -11.83 14.68 -16.28
N LEU A 97 -11.34 15.02 -15.10
CA LEU A 97 -10.86 14.10 -14.07
C LEU A 97 -11.83 14.15 -12.89
N ASP A 98 -12.34 13.01 -12.49
CA ASP A 98 -13.02 12.81 -11.20
C ASP A 98 -12.09 12.02 -10.25
N ASP A 99 -11.53 12.73 -9.30
CA ASP A 99 -10.73 12.20 -8.20
C ASP A 99 -11.42 12.39 -6.84
N THR A 100 -12.73 12.54 -6.84
CA THR A 100 -13.53 12.79 -5.63
C THR A 100 -13.77 11.55 -4.77
N LEU A 101 -13.29 10.38 -5.19
CA LEU A 101 -13.33 9.16 -4.39
C LEU A 101 -12.66 9.36 -3.02
N PHE A 102 -11.55 10.09 -3.00
CA PHE A 102 -10.89 10.47 -1.76
C PHE A 102 -11.27 11.89 -1.36
N THR A 103 -11.43 12.11 -0.05
CA THR A 103 -11.84 13.39 0.53
C THR A 103 -10.75 13.95 1.46
N GLY A 104 -10.86 15.24 1.76
CA GLY A 104 -9.87 15.93 2.59
C GLY A 104 -8.54 16.20 1.86
N PRO A 105 -7.49 16.54 2.61
CA PRO A 105 -6.20 16.88 2.02
C PRO A 105 -5.50 15.65 1.42
N SER A 106 -4.76 15.88 0.32
CA SER A 106 -3.91 14.85 -0.29
C SER A 106 -2.55 14.71 0.41
N TRP A 107 -2.21 15.62 1.31
CA TRP A 107 -0.99 15.64 2.11
C TRP A 107 -1.32 15.58 3.60
N ASN A 108 -0.65 14.68 4.34
CA ASN A 108 -0.86 14.56 5.77
C ASN A 108 -0.09 15.65 6.52
N SER A 109 -0.79 16.37 7.40
CA SER A 109 -0.18 17.45 8.21
C SER A 109 0.83 16.96 9.26
N SER A 110 0.86 15.66 9.53
CA SER A 110 1.81 15.02 10.44
C SER A 110 3.12 14.61 9.75
N TRP A 111 3.20 14.75 8.42
CA TRP A 111 4.43 14.47 7.68
C TRP A 111 5.37 15.67 7.72
N GLU A 112 6.65 15.38 7.87
CA GLU A 112 7.69 16.38 7.94
C GLU A 112 8.06 16.95 6.56
N ASP A 113 8.68 18.11 6.57
CA ASP A 113 9.31 18.68 5.38
C ASP A 113 10.38 17.70 4.84
N GLY A 114 10.32 17.42 3.55
CA GLY A 114 11.21 16.42 2.89
C GLY A 114 10.58 15.05 2.69
N ASN A 115 9.43 14.76 3.29
CA ASN A 115 8.73 13.49 3.05
C ASN A 115 8.20 13.36 1.61
N GLN A 116 8.21 14.45 0.80
CA GLN A 116 7.96 14.42 -0.64
C GLN A 116 8.91 13.51 -1.43
N ALA A 117 10.03 13.11 -0.84
CA ALA A 117 10.93 12.12 -1.42
C ALA A 117 10.44 10.67 -1.22
N TRP A 118 9.45 10.44 -0.34
CA TRP A 118 9.03 9.13 0.12
C TRP A 118 7.56 8.81 -0.10
N VAL A 119 6.77 9.80 -0.50
CA VAL A 119 5.32 9.66 -0.69
C VAL A 119 4.82 10.70 -1.68
N ALA A 120 3.89 10.30 -2.56
CA ALA A 120 3.15 11.21 -3.43
C ALA A 120 1.98 11.88 -2.68
N PRO A 121 1.41 12.98 -3.21
CA PRO A 121 0.08 13.41 -2.81
C PRO A 121 -0.94 12.27 -2.98
N ILE A 122 -1.70 11.95 -1.94
CA ILE A 122 -2.62 10.81 -1.94
C ILE A 122 -3.87 11.13 -2.76
N GLN A 123 -3.99 10.48 -3.89
CA GLN A 123 -5.07 10.65 -4.87
C GLN A 123 -5.55 9.28 -5.37
N PRO A 124 -6.80 9.13 -5.86
CA PRO A 124 -7.38 7.83 -6.18
C PRO A 124 -7.02 7.29 -7.56
N ILE A 125 -6.08 7.91 -8.24
CA ILE A 125 -5.59 7.47 -9.55
C ILE A 125 -4.18 8.03 -9.77
N MET A 126 -3.24 7.17 -10.19
CA MET A 126 -1.87 7.57 -10.56
C MET A 126 -1.34 6.63 -11.64
N LEU A 127 -0.41 7.11 -12.43
CA LEU A 127 0.49 6.23 -13.19
C LEU A 127 1.40 5.51 -12.20
N ASP A 128 2.07 4.45 -12.65
CA ASP A 128 2.97 3.63 -11.85
C ASP A 128 3.76 4.43 -10.80
N VAL A 129 3.24 4.44 -9.56
CA VAL A 129 3.86 5.15 -8.45
C VAL A 129 5.23 4.57 -8.10
N THR A 130 5.48 3.28 -8.41
CA THR A 130 6.75 2.61 -8.08
C THR A 130 7.91 3.14 -8.91
N ALA A 131 7.64 3.70 -10.10
CA ALA A 131 8.67 4.35 -10.93
C ALA A 131 9.31 5.55 -10.25
N HIS A 132 8.64 6.14 -9.25
CA HIS A 132 9.12 7.28 -8.46
C HIS A 132 9.76 6.86 -7.14
N SER A 133 9.52 5.66 -6.67
CA SER A 133 10.17 5.10 -5.47
C SER A 133 11.68 5.12 -5.69
N HIS A 134 12.41 5.79 -4.82
CA HIS A 134 13.88 5.99 -4.90
C HIS A 134 14.36 7.08 -5.88
N SER A 135 13.50 7.72 -6.68
CA SER A 135 13.89 8.86 -7.53
C SER A 135 13.93 10.19 -6.76
N GLY A 136 13.29 10.26 -5.60
CA GLY A 136 13.17 11.45 -4.77
C GLY A 136 12.23 12.53 -5.33
N ALA A 137 11.47 12.23 -6.39
CA ALA A 137 10.58 13.19 -7.03
C ALA A 137 9.29 12.51 -7.49
N TYR A 138 8.23 12.68 -6.71
CA TYR A 138 6.88 12.36 -7.15
C TYR A 138 6.24 13.54 -7.86
N PRO A 139 5.31 13.30 -8.82
CA PRO A 139 4.50 14.37 -9.40
C PRO A 139 3.75 15.14 -8.31
N SER A 140 3.65 16.47 -8.48
CA SER A 140 2.89 17.32 -7.54
C SER A 140 1.38 17.12 -7.66
N ASP A 141 0.91 16.54 -8.78
CA ASP A 141 -0.49 16.25 -9.07
C ASP A 141 -0.58 14.98 -9.93
N PRO A 142 -0.35 13.80 -9.33
CA PRO A 142 -0.31 12.53 -10.07
C PRO A 142 -1.63 12.16 -10.74
N ALA A 143 -2.78 12.51 -10.15
CA ALA A 143 -4.08 12.24 -10.78
C ALA A 143 -4.28 13.08 -12.06
N MET A 144 -3.85 14.32 -12.06
CA MET A 144 -3.90 15.15 -13.25
C MET A 144 -2.92 14.67 -14.34
N GLU A 145 -1.76 14.13 -13.93
CA GLU A 145 -0.82 13.50 -14.88
C GLU A 145 -1.47 12.29 -15.57
N ALA A 146 -2.11 11.40 -14.81
CA ALA A 146 -2.86 10.27 -15.34
C ALA A 146 -3.99 10.72 -16.28
N ALA A 147 -4.73 11.77 -15.91
CA ALA A 147 -5.81 12.29 -16.74
C ALA A 147 -5.33 12.91 -18.06
N LYS A 148 -4.16 13.55 -18.04
CA LYS A 148 -3.52 14.05 -19.27
C LYS A 148 -3.05 12.91 -20.17
N ALA A 149 -2.42 11.87 -19.59
CA ALA A 149 -2.03 10.67 -20.31
C ALA A 149 -3.25 10.01 -20.99
N PHE A 150 -4.37 9.86 -20.28
CA PHE A 150 -5.62 9.36 -20.85
C PHE A 150 -6.13 10.24 -22.00
N SER A 151 -6.10 11.56 -21.85
CA SER A 151 -6.50 12.52 -22.89
C SER A 151 -5.65 12.39 -24.15
N ASP A 152 -4.33 12.22 -23.99
CA ASP A 152 -3.40 12.02 -25.10
C ASP A 152 -3.66 10.69 -25.81
N GLN A 153 -3.91 9.62 -25.06
CA GLN A 153 -4.27 8.30 -25.60
C GLN A 153 -5.62 8.32 -26.33
N LEU A 154 -6.60 9.07 -25.82
CA LEU A 154 -7.90 9.23 -26.46
C LEU A 154 -7.75 9.98 -27.82
N THR A 155 -6.88 10.98 -27.86
CA THR A 155 -6.53 11.68 -29.10
C THR A 155 -5.82 10.73 -30.08
N ALA A 156 -4.89 9.93 -29.63
CA ALA A 156 -4.19 8.92 -30.44
C ALA A 156 -5.17 7.85 -30.97
N ALA A 157 -6.24 7.55 -30.23
CA ALA A 157 -7.31 6.65 -30.65
C ALA A 157 -8.30 7.31 -31.66
N GLY A 158 -8.09 8.55 -32.04
CA GLY A 158 -8.83 9.23 -33.12
C GLY A 158 -10.03 10.05 -32.65
N VAL A 159 -10.16 10.35 -31.37
CA VAL A 159 -11.17 11.28 -30.83
C VAL A 159 -10.56 12.66 -30.69
N ALA A 160 -11.20 13.68 -31.23
CA ALA A 160 -10.75 15.07 -31.06
C ALA A 160 -11.03 15.53 -29.61
N VAL A 161 -9.99 15.75 -28.82
CA VAL A 161 -10.12 16.35 -27.50
C VAL A 161 -10.03 17.85 -27.58
N THR A 162 -10.97 18.57 -26.95
CA THR A 162 -11.07 20.03 -26.99
C THR A 162 -10.79 20.63 -25.61
N GLY A 163 -9.92 21.63 -25.57
CA GLY A 163 -9.53 22.33 -24.35
C GLY A 163 -8.58 21.49 -23.47
N ASP A 164 -8.25 22.07 -22.34
CA ASP A 164 -7.42 21.40 -21.31
C ASP A 164 -8.28 20.43 -20.48
N VAL A 165 -7.62 19.42 -19.87
CA VAL A 165 -8.27 18.54 -18.90
C VAL A 165 -8.70 19.35 -17.68
N THR A 166 -9.97 19.25 -17.33
CA THR A 166 -10.55 19.92 -16.14
C THR A 166 -10.71 18.95 -14.98
N ARG A 167 -10.94 19.46 -13.77
CA ARG A 167 -11.19 18.61 -12.59
C ARG A 167 -12.61 18.85 -12.07
N GLY A 168 -13.33 17.79 -11.75
CA GLY A 168 -14.65 17.85 -11.19
C GLY A 168 -15.33 16.49 -11.15
N ALA A 169 -16.26 16.31 -10.23
CA ALA A 169 -17.03 15.08 -10.10
C ALA A 169 -17.77 14.76 -11.41
N ALA A 170 -17.81 13.48 -11.75
CA ALA A 170 -18.62 12.97 -12.86
C ALA A 170 -20.10 13.32 -12.62
N SER A 171 -20.80 13.68 -13.69
CA SER A 171 -22.24 13.97 -13.59
C SER A 171 -23.01 12.72 -13.15
N SER A 172 -24.01 12.91 -12.32
CA SER A 172 -24.85 11.80 -11.84
C SER A 172 -25.65 11.09 -12.95
N ASP A 173 -25.81 11.73 -14.11
CA ASP A 173 -26.45 11.19 -15.31
C ASP A 173 -25.43 10.61 -16.32
N ALA A 174 -24.14 10.63 -16.01
CA ALA A 174 -23.11 10.11 -16.87
C ALA A 174 -23.27 8.60 -17.10
N SER A 175 -23.08 8.20 -18.35
CA SER A 175 -23.07 6.79 -18.73
C SER A 175 -21.66 6.27 -18.90
N GLU A 176 -21.38 5.08 -18.39
CA GLU A 176 -20.10 4.43 -18.57
C GLU A 176 -19.86 4.07 -20.05
N LEU A 177 -18.65 4.33 -20.51
CA LEU A 177 -18.17 3.98 -21.85
C LEU A 177 -17.26 2.76 -21.81
N ALA A 178 -16.34 2.74 -20.87
CA ALA A 178 -15.37 1.67 -20.69
C ALA A 178 -14.79 1.69 -19.27
N SER A 179 -14.21 0.57 -18.87
CA SER A 179 -13.44 0.44 -17.63
C SER A 179 -12.26 -0.51 -17.81
N VAL A 180 -11.27 -0.37 -16.92
CA VAL A 180 -10.14 -1.29 -16.74
C VAL A 180 -9.98 -1.59 -15.27
N GLU A 181 -9.50 -2.79 -14.96
CA GLU A 181 -9.34 -3.29 -13.60
C GLU A 181 -7.87 -3.46 -13.25
N SER A 182 -7.48 -3.13 -12.04
CA SER A 182 -6.15 -3.42 -11.51
C SER A 182 -5.90 -4.94 -11.39
N ALA A 183 -4.66 -5.32 -11.09
CA ALA A 183 -4.37 -6.64 -10.55
C ALA A 183 -5.16 -6.85 -9.23
N PRO A 184 -5.37 -8.12 -8.79
CA PRO A 184 -5.97 -8.43 -7.49
C PRO A 184 -5.24 -7.73 -6.33
N LEU A 185 -5.98 -7.37 -5.29
CA LEU A 185 -5.44 -6.68 -4.11
C LEU A 185 -4.25 -7.42 -3.48
N ALA A 186 -4.27 -8.74 -3.46
CA ALA A 186 -3.13 -9.54 -2.99
C ALA A 186 -1.84 -9.17 -3.73
N ASP A 187 -1.90 -9.12 -5.06
CA ASP A 187 -0.73 -8.78 -5.88
C ASP A 187 -0.30 -7.32 -5.66
N VAL A 188 -1.26 -6.39 -5.55
CA VAL A 188 -0.99 -4.97 -5.24
C VAL A 188 -0.32 -4.84 -3.86
N LEU A 189 -0.84 -5.52 -2.83
CA LEU A 189 -0.24 -5.55 -1.49
C LEU A 189 1.17 -6.16 -1.48
N SER A 190 1.41 -7.18 -2.31
CA SER A 190 2.75 -7.75 -2.46
C SER A 190 3.76 -6.71 -2.94
N VAL A 191 3.39 -5.86 -3.90
CA VAL A 191 4.23 -4.74 -4.34
C VAL A 191 4.41 -3.73 -3.20
N SER A 192 3.31 -3.27 -2.59
CA SER A 192 3.30 -2.28 -1.51
C SER A 192 4.18 -2.69 -0.31
N LEU A 193 4.04 -3.93 0.15
CA LEU A 193 4.78 -4.45 1.31
C LEU A 193 6.26 -4.73 0.99
N LYS A 194 6.57 -5.28 -0.19
CA LYS A 194 7.95 -5.62 -0.59
C LYS A 194 8.78 -4.39 -0.91
N THR A 195 8.20 -3.38 -1.55
CA THR A 195 8.86 -2.09 -1.81
C THR A 195 8.76 -1.13 -0.63
N SER A 196 7.86 -1.43 0.32
CA SER A 196 7.53 -0.54 1.44
C SER A 196 6.98 0.81 0.97
N ASP A 197 6.19 0.82 -0.11
CA ASP A 197 5.64 2.04 -0.69
C ASP A 197 4.63 2.71 0.24
N ASN A 198 4.86 3.99 0.56
CA ASN A 198 4.00 4.74 1.45
C ASN A 198 2.71 5.18 0.76
N THR A 199 2.80 5.59 -0.51
CA THR A 199 1.65 6.07 -1.28
C THR A 199 0.60 4.98 -1.46
N MET A 200 1.04 3.78 -1.86
CA MET A 200 0.15 2.62 -2.01
C MET A 200 -0.56 2.31 -0.69
N THR A 201 0.19 2.27 0.42
CA THR A 201 -0.41 1.94 1.73
C THR A 201 -1.40 2.99 2.21
N GLU A 202 -1.19 4.28 1.94
CA GLU A 202 -2.17 5.32 2.25
C GLU A 202 -3.44 5.17 1.40
N VAL A 203 -3.30 4.80 0.13
CA VAL A 203 -4.44 4.49 -0.75
C VAL A 203 -5.21 3.27 -0.22
N GLU A 204 -4.52 2.19 0.15
CA GLU A 204 -5.11 1.00 0.77
C GLU A 204 -5.93 1.36 2.02
N GLY A 205 -5.40 2.21 2.90
CA GLY A 205 -6.12 2.70 4.07
C GLY A 205 -7.37 3.52 3.71
N ARG A 206 -7.32 4.35 2.66
CA ARG A 206 -8.48 5.09 2.17
C ARG A 206 -9.57 4.17 1.62
N LEU A 207 -9.19 3.10 0.94
CA LEU A 207 -10.13 2.08 0.45
C LEU A 207 -10.80 1.32 1.62
N VAL A 208 -10.05 1.03 2.69
CA VAL A 208 -10.62 0.48 3.94
C VAL A 208 -11.66 1.43 4.55
N ALA A 209 -11.39 2.76 4.54
CA ALA A 209 -12.37 3.74 5.02
C ALA A 209 -13.65 3.75 4.19
N ILE A 210 -13.52 3.66 2.87
CA ILE A 210 -14.69 3.63 1.95
C ILE A 210 -15.57 2.40 2.23
N ASP A 211 -14.97 1.21 2.32
CA ASP A 211 -15.70 -0.02 2.64
C ASP A 211 -16.40 0.08 4.01
N ALA A 212 -15.73 0.66 4.99
CA ALA A 212 -16.28 0.93 6.32
C ALA A 212 -17.32 2.08 6.36
N HIS A 213 -17.72 2.66 5.21
CA HIS A 213 -18.62 3.80 5.09
C HIS A 213 -18.16 5.03 5.90
N ARG A 214 -16.86 5.27 5.95
CA ARG A 214 -16.24 6.45 6.54
C ARG A 214 -15.74 7.39 5.46
N GLU A 215 -15.47 8.63 5.83
CA GLU A 215 -14.81 9.58 4.93
C GLU A 215 -13.41 9.06 4.55
N ALA A 216 -13.09 9.11 3.27
CA ALA A 216 -11.79 8.67 2.76
C ALA A 216 -10.71 9.75 2.97
N THR A 217 -10.51 10.14 4.23
CA THR A 217 -9.47 11.05 4.74
C THR A 217 -8.37 10.26 5.45
N PHE A 218 -7.28 10.89 5.87
CA PHE A 218 -6.26 10.22 6.71
C PHE A 218 -6.87 9.73 8.03
N GLU A 219 -7.66 10.55 8.70
CA GLU A 219 -8.34 10.19 9.96
C GLU A 219 -9.36 9.07 9.75
N GLY A 220 -10.13 9.15 8.68
CA GLY A 220 -11.10 8.10 8.35
C GLY A 220 -10.42 6.77 8.06
N ALA A 221 -9.29 6.78 7.33
CA ALA A 221 -8.49 5.60 7.00
C ALA A 221 -7.90 4.95 8.26
N THR A 222 -7.17 5.69 9.08
CA THR A 222 -6.57 5.17 10.31
C THR A 222 -7.62 4.67 11.29
N GLY A 223 -8.74 5.41 11.42
CA GLY A 223 -9.87 5.00 12.25
C GLY A 223 -10.58 3.75 11.74
N ALA A 224 -10.66 3.53 10.42
CA ALA A 224 -11.23 2.31 9.84
C ALA A 224 -10.31 1.11 10.05
N VAL A 225 -9.00 1.26 9.83
CA VAL A 225 -7.99 0.22 10.07
C VAL A 225 -8.05 -0.24 11.53
N LEU A 226 -8.01 0.68 12.50
CA LEU A 226 -8.08 0.34 13.92
C LEU A 226 -9.41 -0.33 14.32
N ALA A 227 -10.53 0.13 13.75
CA ALA A 227 -11.83 -0.47 13.99
C ALA A 227 -11.91 -1.90 13.46
N GLN A 228 -11.34 -2.16 12.27
CA GLN A 228 -11.30 -3.50 11.69
C GLN A 228 -10.43 -4.44 12.52
N LEU A 229 -9.24 -4.00 12.96
CA LEU A 229 -8.40 -4.79 13.85
C LEU A 229 -9.13 -5.15 15.15
N GLY A 230 -9.87 -4.20 15.73
CA GLY A 230 -10.72 -4.46 16.90
C GLY A 230 -11.82 -5.48 16.63
N THR A 231 -12.47 -5.40 15.46
CA THR A 231 -13.49 -6.37 15.02
C THR A 231 -12.91 -7.77 14.88
N ASP A 232 -11.68 -7.87 14.39
CA ASP A 232 -10.95 -9.11 14.25
C ASP A 232 -10.37 -9.62 15.60
N GLY A 233 -10.64 -8.91 16.72
CA GLY A 233 -10.29 -9.31 18.08
C GLY A 233 -8.85 -9.00 18.47
N PHE A 234 -8.18 -8.05 17.81
CA PHE A 234 -6.90 -7.50 18.28
C PHE A 234 -7.13 -6.38 19.29
N ASP A 235 -6.27 -6.31 20.29
CA ASP A 235 -6.29 -5.20 21.26
C ASP A 235 -5.51 -4.01 20.70
N THR A 236 -6.24 -2.98 20.30
CA THR A 236 -5.68 -1.72 19.78
C THR A 236 -5.54 -0.63 20.83
N THR A 237 -5.66 -0.97 22.11
CA THR A 237 -5.52 -0.01 23.22
C THR A 237 -4.13 0.62 23.20
N GLY A 238 -4.09 1.95 23.25
CA GLY A 238 -2.83 2.71 23.23
C GLY A 238 -2.16 2.85 21.86
N VAL A 239 -2.79 2.32 20.80
CA VAL A 239 -2.32 2.56 19.43
C VAL A 239 -2.70 3.97 18.99
N THR A 240 -1.76 4.67 18.38
CA THR A 240 -1.98 5.94 17.67
C THR A 240 -1.53 5.76 16.23
N MET A 241 -2.42 6.00 15.29
CA MET A 241 -2.12 6.04 13.85
C MET A 241 -2.49 7.43 13.33
N LEU A 242 -1.52 8.18 12.86
CA LEU A 242 -1.68 9.47 12.17
C LEU A 242 -1.71 9.28 10.65
N ASP A 243 -1.13 8.18 10.18
CA ASP A 243 -1.18 7.71 8.81
C ASP A 243 -1.27 6.17 8.78
N CYS A 244 -1.45 5.61 7.58
CA CYS A 244 -1.54 4.16 7.39
C CYS A 244 -0.17 3.52 7.10
N SER A 245 0.80 4.30 6.65
CA SER A 245 2.10 3.84 6.16
C SER A 245 3.19 3.73 7.24
N GLY A 246 3.02 4.46 8.35
CA GLY A 246 4.03 4.59 9.40
C GLY A 246 5.13 5.61 9.08
N LEU A 247 4.84 6.56 8.18
CA LEU A 247 5.75 7.66 7.85
C LEU A 247 5.72 8.77 8.90
N ALA A 248 4.59 8.95 9.57
CA ALA A 248 4.41 9.93 10.63
C ALA A 248 5.16 9.52 11.91
N LEU A 249 6.04 10.37 12.43
CA LEU A 249 6.80 10.11 13.66
C LEU A 249 5.91 9.96 14.91
N GLY A 250 4.69 10.48 14.84
CA GLY A 250 3.70 10.39 15.91
C GLY A 250 2.93 9.09 16.00
N ASP A 251 3.11 8.17 15.05
CA ASP A 251 2.52 6.84 15.13
C ASP A 251 3.10 6.08 16.32
N LYS A 252 2.23 5.37 17.04
CA LYS A 252 2.62 4.57 18.21
C LYS A 252 1.89 3.23 18.20
N VAL A 253 2.67 2.15 18.11
CA VAL A 253 2.18 0.78 18.07
C VAL A 253 3.04 -0.10 18.99
N SER A 254 2.43 -1.05 19.67
CA SER A 254 3.17 -2.00 20.50
C SER A 254 3.73 -3.15 19.65
N SER A 255 4.96 -3.60 19.93
CA SER A 255 5.53 -4.79 19.28
C SER A 255 4.69 -6.04 19.57
N ARG A 256 3.98 -6.08 20.70
CA ARG A 256 3.05 -7.16 21.04
C ARG A 256 1.89 -7.25 20.05
N LEU A 257 1.25 -6.14 19.67
CA LEU A 257 0.18 -6.13 18.68
C LEU A 257 0.68 -6.61 17.31
N LEU A 258 1.82 -6.09 16.86
CA LEU A 258 2.44 -6.53 15.61
C LEU A 258 2.74 -8.04 15.62
N ALA A 259 3.35 -8.55 16.69
CA ALA A 259 3.62 -9.98 16.84
C ALA A 259 2.34 -10.83 16.89
N GLN A 260 1.26 -10.34 17.49
CA GLN A 260 -0.04 -11.03 17.52
C GLN A 260 -0.66 -11.14 16.14
N ILE A 261 -0.59 -10.08 15.30
CA ILE A 261 -1.08 -10.12 13.92
C ILE A 261 -0.29 -11.16 13.12
N ILE A 262 1.04 -11.15 13.22
CA ILE A 262 1.90 -12.14 12.55
C ILE A 262 1.65 -13.56 13.05
N ALA A 263 1.52 -13.74 14.37
CA ALA A 263 1.25 -15.06 14.95
C ALA A 263 -0.10 -15.61 14.49
N ARG A 264 -1.13 -14.79 14.41
CA ARG A 264 -2.42 -15.18 13.85
C ARG A 264 -2.29 -15.51 12.37
N SER A 265 -1.55 -14.69 11.60
CA SER A 265 -1.30 -14.93 10.18
C SER A 265 -0.65 -16.28 9.91
N ALA A 266 0.29 -16.68 10.76
CA ALA A 266 1.00 -17.96 10.69
C ALA A 266 0.18 -19.15 11.23
N GLY A 267 -0.85 -18.88 12.01
CA GLY A 267 -1.72 -19.90 12.62
C GLY A 267 -2.90 -20.29 11.75
N ALA A 268 -3.62 -21.32 12.20
CA ALA A 268 -4.84 -21.77 11.51
C ALA A 268 -5.93 -20.69 11.46
N ASP A 269 -5.99 -19.83 12.46
CA ASP A 269 -7.00 -18.78 12.60
C ASP A 269 -6.74 -17.57 11.68
N GLY A 270 -5.58 -17.50 11.01
CA GLY A 270 -5.26 -16.47 10.04
C GLY A 270 -6.05 -16.59 8.74
N GLY A 271 -6.53 -17.78 8.43
CA GLY A 271 -7.34 -18.02 7.23
C GLY A 271 -6.64 -17.58 5.94
N THR A 272 -7.40 -17.07 4.98
CA THR A 272 -6.85 -16.51 3.72
C THR A 272 -6.14 -15.20 3.96
N VAL A 273 -6.70 -14.32 4.79
CA VAL A 273 -6.12 -13.01 5.15
C VAL A 273 -4.68 -13.15 5.65
N GLY A 274 -4.49 -13.99 6.68
CA GLY A 274 -3.16 -14.18 7.27
C GLY A 274 -2.17 -14.83 6.31
N ARG A 275 -2.60 -15.83 5.52
CA ARG A 275 -1.72 -16.47 4.52
C ARG A 275 -1.28 -15.49 3.45
N THR A 276 -2.19 -14.69 2.92
CA THR A 276 -1.89 -13.65 1.93
C THR A 276 -0.92 -12.64 2.52
N LEU A 277 -1.23 -12.06 3.69
CA LEU A 277 -0.32 -11.11 4.36
C LEU A 277 1.11 -11.66 4.49
N LEU A 278 1.26 -12.92 4.95
CA LEU A 278 2.61 -13.50 5.09
C LEU A 278 3.30 -13.72 3.75
N THR A 279 2.56 -14.10 2.70
CA THR A 279 3.13 -14.33 1.36
C THR A 279 3.68 -13.04 0.77
N ASP A 280 3.06 -11.91 1.10
CA ASP A 280 3.37 -10.60 0.54
C ASP A 280 4.51 -9.88 1.28
N LEU A 281 4.95 -10.41 2.43
CA LEU A 281 6.09 -9.85 3.14
C LEU A 281 7.42 -10.17 2.43
N PRO A 282 8.42 -9.25 2.47
CA PRO A 282 9.79 -9.49 2.01
C PRO A 282 10.42 -10.74 2.63
N VAL A 283 11.28 -11.41 1.86
CA VAL A 283 12.01 -12.62 2.29
C VAL A 283 13.52 -12.34 2.34
N GLY A 284 14.14 -12.72 3.46
CA GLY A 284 15.58 -12.55 3.69
C GLY A 284 16.44 -13.17 2.59
N ALA A 285 17.39 -12.41 2.05
CA ALA A 285 18.30 -12.76 0.97
C ALA A 285 17.58 -13.16 -0.34
N LEU A 286 16.34 -12.72 -0.56
CA LEU A 286 15.58 -13.10 -1.75
C LEU A 286 14.91 -11.90 -2.43
N ASP A 287 14.08 -11.13 -1.71
CA ASP A 287 13.29 -10.08 -2.34
C ASP A 287 12.97 -8.88 -1.42
N GLY A 288 12.45 -7.83 -2.04
CA GLY A 288 11.98 -6.62 -1.38
C GLY A 288 13.05 -5.96 -0.51
N THR A 289 12.62 -5.33 0.58
CA THR A 289 13.52 -4.64 1.53
C THR A 289 14.38 -5.57 2.38
N LEU A 290 14.31 -6.87 2.19
CA LEU A 290 15.17 -7.89 2.80
C LEU A 290 16.08 -8.59 1.77
N GLY A 291 16.04 -8.19 0.49
CA GLY A 291 16.80 -8.84 -0.59
C GLY A 291 18.29 -8.90 -0.35
N ASP A 292 18.87 -7.87 0.26
CA ASP A 292 20.28 -7.73 0.59
C ASP A 292 20.61 -8.00 2.08
N ARG A 293 19.60 -8.47 2.86
CA ARG A 293 19.78 -8.81 4.28
C ARG A 293 19.81 -10.32 4.48
N PHE A 294 20.54 -10.78 5.48
CA PHE A 294 20.69 -12.20 5.84
C PHE A 294 21.46 -13.05 4.81
N GLU A 295 22.19 -12.45 3.87
CA GLU A 295 22.99 -13.20 2.89
C GLU A 295 24.08 -14.06 3.58
N GLY A 296 24.08 -15.36 3.30
CA GLY A 296 25.07 -16.30 3.80
C GLY A 296 25.06 -16.58 5.31
N VAL A 297 23.99 -16.13 6.01
CA VAL A 297 23.82 -16.35 7.46
C VAL A 297 22.46 -16.95 7.77
N GLY A 298 22.16 -17.24 9.03
CA GLY A 298 20.84 -17.65 9.47
C GLY A 298 19.78 -16.61 9.11
N GLY A 299 18.64 -17.06 8.60
CA GLY A 299 17.58 -16.17 8.13
C GLY A 299 17.44 -16.09 6.60
N ALA A 300 18.47 -16.44 5.83
CA ALA A 300 18.39 -16.51 4.37
C ALA A 300 17.27 -17.46 3.92
N GLY A 301 16.29 -16.95 3.19
CA GLY A 301 15.10 -17.69 2.73
C GLY A 301 14.13 -18.14 3.84
N THR A 302 14.45 -17.94 5.12
CA THR A 302 13.65 -18.41 6.27
C THR A 302 13.03 -17.27 7.08
N VAL A 303 13.56 -16.05 6.99
CA VAL A 303 12.95 -14.84 7.52
C VAL A 303 12.01 -14.27 6.49
N ARG A 304 10.79 -13.96 6.91
CA ARG A 304 9.77 -13.29 6.11
C ARG A 304 9.18 -12.17 6.95
N ALA A 305 9.53 -10.91 6.64
CA ALA A 305 9.22 -9.81 7.55
C ALA A 305 9.07 -8.46 6.86
N LYS A 306 8.24 -7.60 7.45
CA LYS A 306 8.16 -6.18 7.11
C LYS A 306 9.23 -5.42 7.86
N THR A 307 9.99 -4.63 7.14
CA THR A 307 10.98 -3.69 7.69
C THR A 307 10.33 -2.34 8.02
N GLY A 308 10.85 -1.65 9.03
CA GLY A 308 10.54 -0.24 9.27
C GLY A 308 11.80 0.55 9.56
N SER A 309 11.85 1.80 9.10
CA SER A 309 13.00 2.67 9.26
C SER A 309 12.60 4.13 9.13
N LEU A 310 12.90 4.90 10.15
CA LEU A 310 12.88 6.36 10.18
C LEU A 310 14.21 6.86 10.76
N GLY A 311 14.40 8.16 10.86
CA GLY A 311 15.66 8.73 11.35
C GLY A 311 16.16 8.13 12.66
N THR A 312 15.24 7.94 13.62
CA THR A 312 15.53 7.47 14.99
C THR A 312 14.84 6.17 15.35
N THR A 313 14.28 5.44 14.35
CA THR A 313 13.54 4.18 14.56
C THR A 313 13.93 3.12 13.56
N ALA A 314 14.15 1.89 14.04
CA ALA A 314 14.28 0.68 13.24
C ALA A 314 13.32 -0.39 13.75
N SER A 315 12.62 -1.09 12.86
CA SER A 315 11.74 -2.19 13.23
C SER A 315 11.79 -3.34 12.24
N LEU A 316 11.43 -4.52 12.72
CA LEU A 316 11.27 -5.73 11.91
C LEU A 316 10.17 -6.59 12.52
N THR A 317 9.21 -6.98 11.69
CA THR A 317 8.00 -7.70 12.13
C THR A 317 7.67 -8.81 11.14
N GLY A 318 7.61 -10.05 11.59
CA GLY A 318 7.36 -11.17 10.69
C GLY A 318 7.54 -12.55 11.32
N THR A 319 7.92 -13.51 10.49
CA THR A 319 8.22 -14.88 10.89
C THR A 319 9.65 -15.26 10.57
N VAL A 320 10.17 -16.22 11.34
CA VAL A 320 11.43 -16.91 11.06
C VAL A 320 11.23 -18.41 11.24
N VAL A 321 11.80 -19.22 10.36
CA VAL A 321 11.86 -20.67 10.53
C VAL A 321 13.24 -21.01 11.10
N THR A 322 13.22 -21.63 12.28
CA THR A 322 14.43 -22.03 13.01
C THR A 322 15.12 -23.21 12.32
N LYS A 323 16.37 -23.49 12.69
CA LYS A 323 17.17 -24.58 12.13
C LYS A 323 16.54 -25.96 12.30
N ASP A 324 15.74 -26.16 13.36
CA ASP A 324 14.99 -27.39 13.62
C ASP A 324 13.56 -27.39 13.01
N GLY A 325 13.23 -26.38 12.18
CA GLY A 325 11.98 -26.31 11.44
C GLY A 325 10.80 -25.71 12.20
N ARG A 326 11.02 -25.10 13.37
CA ARG A 326 9.96 -24.40 14.11
C ARG A 326 9.73 -23.01 13.52
N GLN A 327 8.49 -22.66 13.23
CA GLN A 327 8.13 -21.30 12.83
C GLN A 327 7.85 -20.44 14.08
N LEU A 328 8.51 -19.29 14.16
CA LEU A 328 8.33 -18.30 15.20
C LEU A 328 7.81 -17.00 14.57
N ALA A 329 6.83 -16.37 15.22
CA ALA A 329 6.40 -15.00 14.93
C ALA A 329 7.15 -14.03 15.84
N PHE A 330 7.57 -12.90 15.31
CA PHE A 330 8.30 -11.90 16.06
C PHE A 330 7.96 -10.47 15.63
N ALA A 331 8.16 -9.52 16.54
CA ALA A 331 8.20 -8.09 16.25
C ALA A 331 9.23 -7.41 17.15
N VAL A 332 10.10 -6.62 16.56
CA VAL A 332 11.13 -5.82 17.24
C VAL A 332 11.00 -4.38 16.81
N ILE A 333 10.99 -3.46 17.76
CA ILE A 333 11.07 -2.02 17.54
C ILE A 333 12.22 -1.49 18.39
N VAL A 334 13.16 -0.81 17.77
CA VAL A 334 14.21 -0.01 18.41
C VAL A 334 13.90 1.44 18.07
N ASP A 335 13.54 2.21 19.07
CA ASP A 335 13.06 3.58 18.94
C ASP A 335 13.92 4.55 19.77
N ASP A 336 13.93 5.83 19.41
CA ASP A 336 14.60 6.90 20.16
C ASP A 336 16.13 6.75 20.25
N PHE A 337 16.77 6.22 19.20
CA PHE A 337 18.23 6.24 19.10
C PHE A 337 18.72 7.54 18.47
N GLU A 338 19.99 7.89 18.71
CA GLU A 338 20.62 9.09 18.17
C GLU A 338 20.66 9.11 16.63
N ASP A 339 20.62 10.28 16.03
CA ASP A 339 20.76 10.48 14.59
C ASP A 339 22.01 9.76 14.05
N GLY A 340 21.83 9.06 12.92
CA GLY A 340 22.89 8.22 12.32
C GLY A 340 22.96 6.80 12.90
N GLY A 341 22.18 6.48 13.93
CA GLY A 341 22.15 5.16 14.59
C GLY A 341 21.41 4.07 13.81
N LEU A 342 20.71 4.40 12.71
CA LEU A 342 19.84 3.48 11.97
C LEU A 342 20.54 2.20 11.52
N THR A 343 21.75 2.30 10.97
CA THR A 343 22.53 1.12 10.54
C THR A 343 22.89 0.22 11.71
N SER A 344 23.29 0.79 12.84
CA SER A 344 23.61 0.04 14.05
C SER A 344 22.38 -0.67 14.64
N ALA A 345 21.22 0.03 14.68
CA ALA A 345 19.96 -0.53 15.15
C ALA A 345 19.50 -1.70 14.26
N ARG A 346 19.55 -1.55 12.93
CA ARG A 346 19.25 -2.64 11.98
C ARG A 346 20.17 -3.83 12.18
N THR A 347 21.48 -3.57 12.30
CA THR A 347 22.50 -4.62 12.51
C THR A 347 22.24 -5.36 13.83
N ALA A 348 21.87 -4.67 14.89
CA ALA A 348 21.52 -5.29 16.16
C ALA A 348 20.24 -6.16 16.05
N ILE A 349 19.19 -5.68 15.37
CA ILE A 349 18.00 -6.50 15.10
C ILE A 349 18.39 -7.79 14.37
N ASP A 350 19.24 -7.71 13.35
CA ASP A 350 19.64 -8.88 12.57
C ASP A 350 20.53 -9.82 13.37
N ASN A 351 21.65 -9.31 13.89
CA ASN A 351 22.72 -10.13 14.46
C ASN A 351 22.43 -10.59 15.89
N ASP A 352 21.79 -9.75 16.70
CA ASP A 352 21.59 -10.04 18.12
C ASP A 352 20.21 -10.67 18.41
N PHE A 353 19.28 -10.61 17.43
CA PHE A 353 17.95 -11.16 17.63
C PHE A 353 17.54 -12.16 16.54
N VAL A 354 17.45 -11.79 15.27
CA VAL A 354 16.83 -12.64 14.23
C VAL A 354 17.73 -13.82 13.83
N ILE A 355 19.03 -13.58 13.59
CA ILE A 355 19.96 -14.65 13.25
C ILE A 355 20.06 -15.69 14.36
N PRO A 356 20.21 -15.31 15.65
CA PRO A 356 20.14 -16.29 16.76
C PRO A 356 18.85 -17.10 16.79
N LEU A 357 17.69 -16.50 16.47
CA LEU A 357 16.43 -17.24 16.36
C LEU A 357 16.44 -18.22 15.20
N ALA A 358 16.94 -17.81 14.03
CA ALA A 358 17.04 -18.68 12.85
C ALA A 358 17.98 -19.87 13.09
N ASP A 359 19.10 -19.64 13.79
CA ASP A 359 20.12 -20.66 14.09
C ASP A 359 19.77 -21.51 15.31
N CYS A 360 18.72 -21.15 16.05
CA CYS A 360 18.29 -21.87 17.24
C CYS A 360 17.80 -23.28 16.89
N GLY A 361 18.30 -24.29 17.58
CA GLY A 361 17.67 -25.59 17.72
C GLY A 361 16.73 -25.55 18.93
N CYS A 362 15.57 -24.95 18.80
CA CYS A 362 14.65 -24.70 19.91
C CYS A 362 13.79 -25.92 20.30
N SER A 363 14.24 -27.13 20.02
CA SER A 363 13.63 -28.37 20.50
C SER A 363 14.03 -28.60 21.94
N GLY A 364 13.25 -28.06 22.86
CA GLY A 364 13.32 -28.41 24.29
C GLY A 364 12.19 -29.32 24.69
#